data_b23268b84b142752b90d220ed72486a3
#
_entry.id   b23268b84b142752b90d220ed72486a3
#
_cell.length_a   1.000
_cell.length_b   1.000
_cell.length_c   1.000
_cell.angle_alpha   90.00
_cell.angle_beta   90.00
_cell.angle_gamma   90.00
#
_symmetry.space_group_name_H-M   'P 1'
#
loop_
_entity.id
_entity.type
_entity.pdbx_description
1 polymer ?
#
loop_
_entity_poly.entity_id
_entity_poly.type
_entity_poly.pdbx_seq_one_letter_code
_entity_poly.pdbx_strand_id
1 'polypeptide(L)'
;MRKNKDEKERRKLNRKLLKQTFIGEMKEPKFQRFANEYMGIGMCFGLTIGLAFGKVLFPDSMTLGMCYGLPLGMSFGLAIGQDKDRKLWESRMEISKIERLAGFSEVFIYAIDKEGNEKEFRVSEKQMKAEKFKAGDKVAEEKEGVLISLEVSKGKE
;
A
#
# COMPACT_ATOMS: atom_id res chain seq x y z
N MET A 1 -33.07 -28.04 -27.27
CA MET A 1 -33.32 -26.70 -26.65
C MET A 1 -32.82 -26.58 -25.20
N ARG A 2 -32.70 -27.61 -24.36
CA ARG A 2 -32.22 -27.54 -22.96
C ARG A 2 -30.72 -27.13 -22.82
N LYS A 3 -29.81 -27.70 -23.63
CA LYS A 3 -28.35 -27.40 -23.56
C LYS A 3 -27.97 -25.91 -23.64
N ASN A 4 -28.72 -25.14 -24.41
CA ASN A 4 -28.40 -23.70 -24.61
C ASN A 4 -28.81 -22.82 -23.41
N LYS A 5 -29.74 -23.31 -22.57
CA LYS A 5 -30.19 -22.63 -21.36
C LYS A 5 -29.19 -22.80 -20.22
N ASP A 6 -28.66 -24.03 -20.07
CA ASP A 6 -27.68 -24.38 -19.04
C ASP A 6 -26.32 -23.66 -19.27
N GLU A 7 -25.91 -23.51 -20.52
CA GLU A 7 -24.69 -22.79 -20.88
C GLU A 7 -24.83 -21.30 -20.60
N LYS A 8 -26.00 -20.72 -20.85
CA LYS A 8 -26.28 -19.30 -20.56
C LYS A 8 -26.33 -19.02 -19.06
N GLU A 9 -26.81 -19.95 -18.25
CA GLU A 9 -26.81 -19.86 -16.80
C GLU A 9 -25.39 -20.00 -16.22
N ARG A 10 -24.58 -20.92 -16.72
CA ARG A 10 -23.16 -21.06 -16.35
C ARG A 10 -22.36 -19.81 -16.64
N ARG A 11 -22.57 -19.17 -17.80
CA ARG A 11 -21.92 -17.90 -18.15
C ARG A 11 -22.35 -16.75 -17.24
N LYS A 12 -23.63 -16.72 -16.81
CA LYS A 12 -24.11 -15.73 -15.84
C LYS A 12 -23.53 -15.96 -14.44
N LEU A 13 -23.44 -17.22 -14.01
CA LEU A 13 -22.87 -17.59 -12.73
C LEU A 13 -21.37 -17.27 -12.66
N ASN A 14 -20.60 -17.60 -13.71
CA ASN A 14 -19.19 -17.25 -13.80
C ASN A 14 -18.96 -15.72 -13.80
N ARG A 15 -19.82 -14.96 -14.48
CA ARG A 15 -19.73 -13.48 -14.43
C ARG A 15 -20.06 -12.93 -13.03
N LYS A 16 -20.98 -13.55 -12.29
CA LYS A 16 -21.28 -13.16 -10.91
C LYS A 16 -20.12 -13.51 -9.97
N LEU A 17 -19.55 -14.70 -10.11
CA LEU A 17 -18.39 -15.14 -9.34
C LEU A 17 -17.16 -14.26 -9.62
N LEU A 18 -16.86 -13.95 -10.89
CA LEU A 18 -15.79 -13.03 -11.27
C LEU A 18 -16.01 -11.62 -10.72
N LYS A 19 -17.26 -11.14 -10.74
CA LYS A 19 -17.58 -9.84 -10.12
C LYS A 19 -17.44 -9.86 -8.59
N GLN A 20 -17.84 -10.96 -7.94
CA GLN A 20 -17.70 -11.08 -6.47
C GLN A 20 -16.24 -11.20 -6.04
N THR A 21 -15.40 -11.95 -6.76
CA THR A 21 -13.95 -11.99 -6.52
C THR A 21 -13.31 -10.64 -6.77
N PHE A 22 -13.64 -9.98 -7.87
CA PHE A 22 -13.09 -8.66 -8.19
C PHE A 22 -13.56 -7.55 -7.23
N ILE A 23 -14.84 -7.60 -6.79
CA ILE A 23 -15.40 -6.63 -5.82
C ILE A 23 -14.94 -6.95 -4.39
N GLY A 24 -14.74 -8.23 -4.05
CA GLY A 24 -14.16 -8.64 -2.77
C GLY A 24 -12.72 -8.15 -2.59
N GLU A 25 -11.95 -8.21 -3.67
CA GLU A 25 -10.57 -7.72 -3.69
C GLU A 25 -10.47 -6.16 -3.64
N MET A 26 -11.51 -5.46 -4.12
CA MET A 26 -11.59 -3.99 -4.05
C MET A 26 -12.14 -3.43 -2.72
N LYS A 27 -12.64 -4.26 -1.82
CA LYS A 27 -13.35 -3.82 -0.59
C LYS A 27 -12.46 -3.63 0.63
N GLU A 28 -11.20 -4.04 0.56
CA GLU A 28 -10.25 -3.70 1.61
C GLU A 28 -9.75 -2.27 1.39
N PRO A 29 -9.71 -1.41 2.41
CA PRO A 29 -9.08 -0.10 2.29
C PRO A 29 -7.63 -0.34 1.93
N LYS A 30 -7.29 -0.13 0.66
CA LYS A 30 -5.94 -0.34 0.16
C LYS A 30 -5.06 0.69 0.84
N PHE A 31 -4.26 0.24 1.80
CA PHE A 31 -3.15 1.01 2.30
C PHE A 31 -2.26 1.36 1.10
N GLN A 32 -2.17 2.64 0.75
CA GLN A 32 -1.49 3.12 -0.46
C GLN A 32 -0.45 4.19 -0.13
N ARG A 33 0.13 4.13 1.05
CA ARG A 33 1.12 5.12 1.50
C ARG A 33 2.35 5.09 0.60
N PHE A 34 2.94 3.92 0.43
CA PHE A 34 4.14 3.75 -0.38
C PHE A 34 3.86 3.81 -1.88
N ALA A 35 2.70 3.36 -2.34
CA ALA A 35 2.30 3.49 -3.74
C ALA A 35 2.35 4.95 -4.19
N ASN A 36 1.85 5.88 -3.39
CA ASN A 36 1.87 7.32 -3.71
C ASN A 36 3.27 7.91 -3.65
N GLU A 37 4.08 7.56 -2.65
CA GLU A 37 5.45 8.05 -2.52
C GLU A 37 6.34 7.56 -3.68
N TYR A 38 6.30 6.26 -3.99
CA TYR A 38 7.09 5.68 -5.07
C TYR A 38 6.60 6.09 -6.46
N MET A 39 5.31 6.42 -6.62
CA MET A 39 4.80 6.99 -7.86
C MET A 39 5.49 8.33 -8.18
N GLY A 40 5.64 9.21 -7.18
CA GLY A 40 6.35 10.49 -7.35
C GLY A 40 7.83 10.30 -7.73
N ILE A 41 8.51 9.40 -7.03
CA ILE A 41 9.91 9.04 -7.34
C ILE A 41 10.01 8.46 -8.75
N GLY A 42 9.11 7.55 -9.11
CA GLY A 42 9.04 6.94 -10.44
C GLY A 42 8.85 7.97 -11.55
N MET A 43 8.00 9.00 -11.34
CA MET A 43 7.83 10.10 -12.30
C MET A 43 9.14 10.85 -12.55
N CYS A 44 9.89 11.18 -11.50
CA CYS A 44 11.17 11.88 -11.61
C CYS A 44 12.19 11.05 -12.41
N PHE A 45 12.32 9.75 -12.08
CA PHE A 45 13.18 8.83 -12.81
C PHE A 45 12.73 8.64 -14.26
N GLY A 46 11.43 8.50 -14.49
CA GLY A 46 10.87 8.36 -15.82
C GLY A 46 11.15 9.57 -16.72
N LEU A 47 11.03 10.79 -16.17
CA LEU A 47 11.37 12.02 -16.87
C LEU A 47 12.86 12.07 -17.26
N THR A 48 13.76 11.79 -16.32
CA THR A 48 15.21 11.85 -16.58
C THR A 48 15.65 10.81 -17.62
N ILE A 49 15.14 9.58 -17.49
CA ILE A 49 15.40 8.50 -18.47
C ILE A 49 14.76 8.84 -19.82
N GLY A 50 13.51 9.33 -19.81
CA GLY A 50 12.80 9.74 -21.01
C GLY A 50 13.51 10.84 -21.79
N LEU A 51 14.09 11.82 -21.09
CA LEU A 51 14.91 12.89 -21.71
C LEU A 51 16.20 12.35 -22.31
N ALA A 52 16.91 11.48 -21.56
CA ALA A 52 18.18 10.91 -22.01
C ALA A 52 17.99 10.03 -23.27
N PHE A 53 17.03 9.10 -23.21
CA PHE A 53 16.71 8.21 -24.36
C PHE A 53 16.00 8.94 -25.48
N GLY A 54 15.15 9.92 -25.15
CA GLY A 54 14.46 10.74 -26.14
C GLY A 54 15.43 11.47 -27.08
N LYS A 55 16.52 12.02 -26.52
CA LYS A 55 17.56 12.68 -27.28
C LYS A 55 18.31 11.73 -28.25
N VAL A 56 18.45 10.46 -27.85
CA VAL A 56 19.14 9.45 -28.68
C VAL A 56 18.22 8.87 -29.76
N LEU A 57 16.96 8.57 -29.41
CA LEU A 57 15.99 7.91 -30.30
C LEU A 57 15.26 8.90 -31.20
N PHE A 58 15.02 10.13 -30.72
CA PHE A 58 14.25 11.16 -31.43
C PHE A 58 14.98 12.51 -31.34
N PRO A 59 16.09 12.68 -32.11
CA PRO A 59 16.91 13.90 -32.02
C PRO A 59 16.11 15.18 -32.31
N ASP A 60 15.07 15.08 -33.16
CA ASP A 60 14.23 16.21 -33.58
C ASP A 60 13.02 16.46 -32.63
N SER A 61 12.74 15.57 -31.66
CA SER A 61 11.55 15.63 -30.84
C SER A 61 11.79 15.21 -29.40
N MET A 62 12.48 16.05 -28.61
CA MET A 62 12.73 15.83 -27.18
C MET A 62 11.45 15.59 -26.36
N THR A 63 10.35 16.20 -26.80
CA THR A 63 9.02 16.09 -26.18
C THR A 63 8.49 14.64 -26.19
N LEU A 64 8.77 13.87 -27.24
CA LEU A 64 8.33 12.47 -27.34
C LEU A 64 8.98 11.60 -26.24
N GLY A 65 10.26 11.82 -25.95
CA GLY A 65 10.95 11.12 -24.88
C GLY A 65 10.30 11.36 -23.52
N MET A 66 9.89 12.60 -23.23
CA MET A 66 9.16 12.94 -22.00
C MET A 66 7.79 12.26 -21.94
N CYS A 67 7.04 12.27 -23.06
CA CYS A 67 5.72 11.67 -23.13
C CYS A 67 5.72 10.16 -22.86
N TYR A 68 6.76 9.45 -23.27
CA TYR A 68 6.89 8.02 -23.00
C TYR A 68 7.55 7.73 -21.64
N GLY A 69 8.53 8.52 -21.23
CA GLY A 69 9.26 8.33 -19.98
C GLY A 69 8.38 8.48 -18.76
N LEU A 70 7.48 9.47 -18.75
CA LEU A 70 6.62 9.78 -17.59
C LEU A 70 5.65 8.63 -17.26
N PRO A 71 4.84 8.09 -18.20
CA PRO A 71 3.95 6.97 -17.87
C PRO A 71 4.69 5.69 -17.49
N LEU A 72 5.83 5.42 -18.12
CA LEU A 72 6.66 4.27 -17.75
C LEU A 72 7.19 4.41 -16.33
N GLY A 73 7.74 5.56 -15.98
CA GLY A 73 8.24 5.81 -14.62
C GLY A 73 7.15 5.72 -13.57
N MET A 74 5.95 6.29 -13.83
CA MET A 74 4.80 6.15 -12.95
C MET A 74 4.40 4.68 -12.75
N SER A 75 4.34 3.90 -13.81
CA SER A 75 3.95 2.48 -13.75
C SER A 75 4.93 1.66 -12.92
N PHE A 76 6.23 1.86 -13.10
CA PHE A 76 7.26 1.20 -12.30
C PHE A 76 7.22 1.64 -10.84
N GLY A 77 7.12 2.94 -10.58
CA GLY A 77 7.02 3.46 -9.22
C GLY A 77 5.80 2.91 -8.48
N LEU A 78 4.65 2.90 -9.15
CA LEU A 78 3.40 2.35 -8.60
C LEU A 78 3.52 0.85 -8.31
N ALA A 79 4.11 0.06 -9.21
CA ALA A 79 4.27 -1.38 -9.04
C ALA A 79 5.15 -1.70 -7.81
N ILE A 80 6.28 -1.00 -7.65
CA ILE A 80 7.18 -1.18 -6.50
C ILE A 80 6.48 -0.76 -5.19
N GLY A 81 5.79 0.38 -5.20
CA GLY A 81 5.07 0.87 -4.02
C GLY A 81 3.94 -0.06 -3.59
N GLN A 82 3.17 -0.60 -4.54
CA GLN A 82 2.10 -1.56 -4.26
C GLN A 82 2.61 -2.88 -3.69
N ASP A 83 3.75 -3.41 -4.17
CA ASP A 83 4.35 -4.62 -3.62
C ASP A 83 4.77 -4.41 -2.16
N LYS A 84 5.33 -3.23 -1.84
CA LYS A 84 5.69 -2.86 -0.46
C LYS A 84 4.46 -2.71 0.44
N ASP A 85 3.43 -2.00 -0.03
CA ASP A 85 2.17 -1.85 0.69
C ASP A 85 1.50 -3.20 0.95
N ARG A 86 1.55 -4.11 -0.02
CA ARG A 86 1.02 -5.48 0.11
C ARG A 86 1.76 -6.29 1.17
N LYS A 87 3.09 -6.27 1.17
CA LYS A 87 3.91 -6.98 2.18
C LYS A 87 3.62 -6.49 3.59
N LEU A 88 3.49 -5.16 3.77
CA LEU A 88 3.12 -4.58 5.06
C LEU A 88 1.70 -4.98 5.49
N TRP A 89 0.77 -5.03 4.56
CA TRP A 89 -0.59 -5.51 4.85
C TRP A 89 -0.64 -6.99 5.19
N GLU A 90 0.23 -7.80 4.59
CA GLU A 90 0.35 -9.22 4.91
C GLU A 90 0.97 -9.44 6.32
N SER A 91 1.89 -8.59 6.76
CA SER A 91 2.53 -8.62 8.09
C SER A 91 1.79 -7.79 9.15
N ARG A 92 0.53 -7.43 8.91
CA ARG A 92 -0.24 -6.62 9.86
C ARG A 92 -0.42 -7.30 11.22
N MET A 93 -0.32 -6.49 12.25
CA MET A 93 -0.56 -6.83 13.65
C MET A 93 -1.65 -5.91 14.20
N GLU A 94 -2.31 -6.31 15.27
CA GLU A 94 -3.32 -5.50 15.96
C GLU A 94 -2.78 -5.06 17.32
N ILE A 95 -2.91 -3.78 17.66
CA ILE A 95 -2.45 -3.24 18.95
C ILE A 95 -3.36 -3.74 20.04
N SER A 96 -2.83 -4.57 20.93
CA SER A 96 -3.52 -5.07 22.14
C SER A 96 -3.51 -4.02 23.24
N LYS A 97 -2.36 -3.46 23.55
CA LYS A 97 -2.15 -2.56 24.68
C LYS A 97 -1.09 -1.51 24.41
N ILE A 98 -1.27 -0.34 24.99
CA ILE A 98 -0.29 0.76 24.94
C ILE A 98 0.05 1.11 26.39
N GLU A 99 1.31 0.99 26.77
CA GLU A 99 1.80 1.35 28.11
C GLU A 99 2.75 2.54 28.02
N ARG A 100 2.48 3.55 28.85
CA ARG A 100 3.36 4.70 29.03
C ARG A 100 4.03 4.61 30.38
N LEU A 101 5.36 4.46 30.39
CA LEU A 101 6.10 4.56 31.63
C LEU A 101 6.30 6.04 32.01
N ALA A 102 5.88 6.40 33.20
CA ALA A 102 6.09 7.74 33.74
C ALA A 102 7.60 8.00 33.90
N GLY A 103 8.10 9.07 33.24
CA GLY A 103 9.50 9.44 33.30
C GLY A 103 10.35 9.02 32.09
N PHE A 104 9.81 8.27 31.15
CA PHE A 104 10.48 7.91 29.90
C PHE A 104 9.81 8.56 28.69
N SER A 105 10.62 8.96 27.70
CA SER A 105 10.12 9.49 26.42
C SER A 105 9.67 8.39 25.44
N GLU A 106 9.60 7.16 25.92
CA GLU A 106 9.28 5.97 25.14
C GLU A 106 7.94 5.39 25.59
N VAL A 107 7.19 4.90 24.62
CA VAL A 107 5.90 4.22 24.82
C VAL A 107 6.04 2.79 24.36
N PHE A 108 5.60 1.86 25.19
CA PHE A 108 5.57 0.45 24.86
C PHE A 108 4.23 0.10 24.21
N ILE A 109 4.30 -0.48 23.01
CA ILE A 109 3.13 -0.94 22.27
C ILE A 109 3.21 -2.45 22.15
N TYR A 110 2.19 -3.12 22.66
CA TYR A 110 2.02 -4.57 22.52
C TYR A 110 1.10 -4.83 21.35
N ALA A 111 1.57 -5.54 20.34
CA ALA A 111 0.82 -5.90 19.16
C ALA A 111 0.77 -7.41 18.98
N ILE A 112 -0.40 -7.91 18.60
CA ILE A 112 -0.65 -9.33 18.38
C ILE A 112 -0.65 -9.60 16.87
N ASP A 113 0.18 -10.55 16.45
CA ASP A 113 0.23 -11.03 15.07
C ASP A 113 -0.97 -11.95 14.79
N LYS A 114 -1.22 -12.25 13.52
CA LYS A 114 -2.28 -13.16 13.05
C LYS A 114 -2.19 -14.56 13.65
N GLU A 115 -0.99 -14.96 14.04
CA GLU A 115 -0.71 -16.25 14.69
C GLU A 115 -0.97 -16.24 16.21
N GLY A 116 -1.34 -15.08 16.76
CA GLY A 116 -1.58 -14.90 18.20
C GLY A 116 -0.32 -14.63 19.04
N ASN A 117 0.84 -14.43 18.38
CA ASN A 117 2.08 -14.08 19.07
C ASN A 117 2.07 -12.59 19.45
N GLU A 118 2.36 -12.29 20.70
CA GLU A 118 2.50 -10.92 21.19
C GLU A 118 3.93 -10.42 20.95
N LYS A 119 4.07 -9.26 20.35
CA LYS A 119 5.34 -8.57 20.13
C LYS A 119 5.31 -7.22 20.83
N GLU A 120 6.42 -6.88 21.49
CA GLU A 120 6.62 -5.61 22.16
C GLU A 120 7.44 -4.68 21.27
N PHE A 121 6.96 -3.46 21.09
CA PHE A 121 7.63 -2.41 20.33
C PHE A 121 7.86 -1.18 21.21
N ARG A 122 9.07 -0.60 21.11
CA ARG A 122 9.42 0.66 21.75
C ARG A 122 9.29 1.79 20.76
N VAL A 123 8.36 2.68 21.00
CA VAL A 123 8.02 3.77 20.08
C VAL A 123 8.28 5.10 20.78
N SER A 124 8.94 6.04 20.09
CA SER A 124 9.19 7.36 20.64
C SER A 124 7.88 8.17 20.74
N GLU A 125 7.82 9.09 21.71
CA GLU A 125 6.65 9.96 21.87
C GLU A 125 6.36 10.81 20.62
N LYS A 126 7.38 11.18 19.85
CA LYS A 126 7.25 11.89 18.57
C LYS A 126 6.49 11.04 17.53
N GLN A 127 6.84 9.77 17.41
CA GLN A 127 6.20 8.82 16.50
C GLN A 127 4.77 8.52 16.96
N MET A 128 4.55 8.37 18.26
CA MET A 128 3.22 8.20 18.84
C MET A 128 2.27 9.36 18.51
N LYS A 129 2.78 10.60 18.54
CA LYS A 129 2.02 11.81 18.17
C LYS A 129 1.77 11.91 16.66
N ALA A 130 2.74 11.48 15.84
CA ALA A 130 2.64 11.52 14.38
C ALA A 130 1.61 10.49 13.85
N GLU A 131 1.69 9.26 14.30
CA GLU A 131 0.85 8.15 13.81
C GLU A 131 -0.46 7.98 14.60
N LYS A 132 -0.59 8.61 15.77
CA LYS A 132 -1.80 8.61 16.63
C LYS A 132 -2.32 7.20 16.96
N PHE A 133 -1.43 6.29 17.29
CA PHE A 133 -1.78 4.91 17.62
C PHE A 133 -2.82 4.79 18.72
N LYS A 134 -3.78 3.87 18.54
CA LYS A 134 -4.81 3.51 19.50
C LYS A 134 -4.85 1.99 19.66
N ALA A 135 -5.36 1.54 20.81
CA ALA A 135 -5.65 0.11 21.00
C ALA A 135 -6.71 -0.34 19.98
N GLY A 136 -6.46 -1.48 19.32
CA GLY A 136 -7.29 -1.99 18.22
C GLY A 136 -6.89 -1.52 16.82
N ASP A 137 -5.94 -0.57 16.69
CA ASP A 137 -5.45 -0.15 15.37
C ASP A 137 -4.60 -1.26 14.73
N LYS A 138 -4.70 -1.36 13.41
CA LYS A 138 -3.85 -2.26 12.63
C LYS A 138 -2.54 -1.56 12.30
N VAL A 139 -1.45 -2.19 12.66
CA VAL A 139 -0.08 -1.70 12.46
C VAL A 139 0.77 -2.73 11.73
N ALA A 140 1.83 -2.27 11.11
CA ALA A 140 2.87 -3.14 10.57
C ALA A 140 4.25 -2.59 10.90
N GLU A 141 5.23 -3.47 10.96
CA GLU A 141 6.63 -3.11 11.15
C GLU A 141 7.26 -2.83 9.77
N GLU A 142 7.69 -1.59 9.52
CA GLU A 142 8.38 -1.24 8.27
C GLU A 142 9.86 -1.63 8.31
N LYS A 143 10.50 -1.35 9.44
CA LYS A 143 11.90 -1.70 9.74
C LYS A 143 11.97 -2.06 11.22
N GLU A 144 13.02 -2.73 11.65
CA GLU A 144 13.21 -3.09 13.05
C GLU A 144 12.88 -1.93 14.01
N GLY A 145 11.81 -2.10 14.78
CA GLY A 145 11.34 -1.12 15.76
C GLY A 145 10.51 0.06 15.23
N VAL A 146 10.29 0.16 13.91
CA VAL A 146 9.47 1.25 13.34
C VAL A 146 8.08 0.74 12.99
N LEU A 147 7.09 1.09 13.81
CA LEU A 147 5.69 0.79 13.56
C LEU A 147 5.03 1.85 12.68
N ILE A 148 4.22 1.41 11.75
CA ILE A 148 3.39 2.27 10.89
C ILE A 148 1.93 1.90 11.08
N SER A 149 1.07 2.91 11.23
CA SER A 149 -0.38 2.70 11.22
C SER A 149 -0.85 2.34 9.81
N LEU A 150 -1.56 1.23 9.68
CA LEU A 150 -2.21 0.79 8.44
C LEU A 150 -3.62 1.36 8.29
N GLU A 151 -4.15 2.02 9.31
CA GLU A 151 -5.40 2.76 9.19
C GLU A 151 -5.15 4.06 8.43
N VAL A 152 -5.79 4.18 7.28
CA VAL A 152 -5.89 5.47 6.59
C VAL A 152 -6.58 6.41 7.57
N SER A 153 -5.86 7.43 8.04
CA SER A 153 -6.49 8.50 8.81
C SER A 153 -7.65 9.01 7.96
N LYS A 154 -8.88 8.67 8.34
CA LYS A 154 -10.07 9.28 7.75
C LYS A 154 -9.87 10.77 7.96
N GLY A 155 -9.52 11.46 6.86
CA GLY A 155 -9.39 12.91 6.86
C GLY A 155 -10.62 13.48 7.53
N LYS A 156 -10.40 14.38 8.45
CA LYS A 156 -11.48 15.18 9.01
C LYS A 156 -12.17 15.87 7.84
N GLU A 157 -13.40 15.46 7.55
CA GLU A 157 -14.39 16.40 7.03
C GLU A 157 -14.68 17.48 8.07
#